data_23550981c7e297d9c212d766bb8b59eb
#
_entry.id   23550981c7e297d9c212d766bb8b59eb
#
_cell.length_a   1.000
_cell.length_b   1.000
_cell.length_c   1.000
_cell.angle_alpha   90.00
_cell.angle_beta   90.00
_cell.angle_gamma   90.00
#
_symmetry.space_group_name_H-M   'P 1'
#
loop_
_entity.id
_entity.type
_entity.pdbx_description
1 polymer ?
#
loop_
_entity_poly.entity_id
_entity_poly.type
_entity_poly.pdbx_seq_one_letter_code
_entity_poly.pdbx_strand_id
1 'polypeptide(L)'
;LFKYLESSWVWFNHLDDVLIVAGFHTLFSVLGALFFISFLKQFELILIKVIPEQKTTLVSQLDQASLTIPAIAIHNAQQVIYEHMYIQLEYIKNALEHKVLVGQRKLIEFDHLLNELDRYLDKIALPESEGERKKLLYLSRLVVYLRVLRSDLEQLDSAKLLHNQPKIYQLALDYVTILDRNITHIFKENDLSKSHNFY
;
A
#
# COMPACT_ATOMS: atom_id res chain seq x y z
N LEU A 1 35.72 2.80 45.39
CA LEU A 1 34.38 2.99 44.80
C LEU A 1 33.46 3.74 45.79
N PHE A 2 33.37 3.36 47.03
CA PHE A 2 32.49 3.97 48.07
C PHE A 2 32.84 5.47 48.33
N LYS A 3 34.08 5.84 48.39
CA LYS A 3 34.53 7.27 48.58
C LYS A 3 34.12 8.17 47.40
N TYR A 4 34.03 7.64 46.18
CA TYR A 4 33.55 8.41 45.00
C TYR A 4 32.05 8.61 45.05
N LEU A 5 31.30 7.69 45.60
CA LEU A 5 29.83 7.80 45.75
C LEU A 5 29.47 8.84 46.81
N GLU A 6 30.20 8.88 47.94
CA GLU A 6 29.95 9.91 49.00
C GLU A 6 30.25 11.34 48.53
N SER A 7 31.30 11.56 47.74
CA SER A 7 31.57 12.91 47.21
C SER A 7 30.56 13.38 46.19
N SER A 8 29.97 12.46 45.43
CA SER A 8 28.90 12.77 44.48
C SER A 8 27.59 13.14 45.18
N TRP A 9 27.31 12.50 46.35
CA TRP A 9 26.11 12.78 47.14
C TRP A 9 26.11 14.19 47.77
N VAL A 10 27.25 14.68 48.18
CA VAL A 10 27.42 16.05 48.71
C VAL A 10 27.14 17.12 47.65
N TRP A 11 27.44 16.83 46.40
CA TRP A 11 27.15 17.72 45.27
C TRP A 11 25.67 17.84 44.97
N PHE A 12 24.90 16.75 45.12
CA PHE A 12 23.44 16.74 44.93
C PHE A 12 22.69 17.58 45.97
N ASN A 13 23.18 17.71 47.20
CA ASN A 13 22.54 18.46 48.25
C ASN A 13 22.63 20.01 48.07
N HIS A 14 23.40 20.49 47.11
CA HIS A 14 23.52 21.93 46.77
C HIS A 14 22.81 22.31 45.48
N LEU A 15 22.15 21.37 44.82
CA LEU A 15 21.34 21.64 43.62
C LEU A 15 19.93 22.02 44.02
N ASP A 16 19.43 23.05 43.34
CA ASP A 16 18.01 23.46 43.47
C ASP A 16 17.09 22.29 43.10
N ASP A 17 16.06 22.05 43.88
CA ASP A 17 15.11 20.92 43.67
C ASP A 17 14.56 20.87 42.24
N VAL A 18 14.34 22.07 41.63
CA VAL A 18 13.91 22.20 40.23
C VAL A 18 14.96 21.62 39.25
N LEU A 19 16.25 21.82 39.55
CA LEU A 19 17.35 21.33 38.72
C LEU A 19 17.48 19.80 38.81
N ILE A 20 17.24 19.24 40.00
CA ILE A 20 17.25 17.80 40.24
C ILE A 20 16.12 17.12 39.45
N VAL A 21 14.91 17.66 39.51
CA VAL A 21 13.75 17.12 38.77
C VAL A 21 13.96 17.22 37.25
N ALA A 22 14.43 18.38 36.76
CA ALA A 22 14.73 18.58 35.34
C ALA A 22 15.84 17.64 34.84
N GLY A 23 16.91 17.48 35.64
CA GLY A 23 18.00 16.56 35.34
C GLY A 23 17.56 15.11 35.30
N PHE A 24 16.72 14.69 36.25
CA PHE A 24 16.14 13.35 36.28
C PHE A 24 15.26 13.09 35.08
N HIS A 25 14.39 14.04 34.72
CA HIS A 25 13.53 13.91 33.54
C HIS A 25 14.34 13.79 32.24
N THR A 26 15.37 14.63 32.09
CA THR A 26 16.25 14.58 30.93
C THR A 26 17.01 13.25 30.85
N LEU A 27 17.59 12.82 31.98
CA LEU A 27 18.32 11.55 32.05
C LEU A 27 17.40 10.37 31.72
N PHE A 28 16.19 10.34 32.26
CA PHE A 28 15.22 9.28 32.00
C PHE A 28 14.81 9.26 30.52
N SER A 29 14.57 10.43 29.92
CA SER A 29 14.23 10.56 28.49
C SER A 29 15.36 10.08 27.58
N VAL A 30 16.62 10.46 27.90
CA VAL A 30 17.80 10.03 27.14
C VAL A 30 18.03 8.51 27.28
N LEU A 31 17.92 7.95 28.50
CA LEU A 31 18.05 6.51 28.72
C LEU A 31 16.92 5.75 28.03
N GLY A 32 15.69 6.27 28.07
CA GLY A 32 14.56 5.71 27.35
C GLY A 32 14.78 5.67 25.83
N ALA A 33 15.24 6.78 25.27
CA ALA A 33 15.56 6.86 23.83
C ALA A 33 16.67 5.89 23.42
N LEU A 34 17.76 5.80 24.20
CA LEU A 34 18.85 4.84 23.95
C LEU A 34 18.38 3.39 24.04
N PHE A 35 17.53 3.08 25.01
CA PHE A 35 16.92 1.76 25.16
C PHE A 35 16.06 1.41 23.95
N PHE A 36 15.16 2.32 23.55
CA PHE A 36 14.30 2.11 22.38
C PHE A 36 15.08 1.96 21.08
N ILE A 37 16.12 2.77 20.85
CA ILE A 37 16.97 2.67 19.65
C ILE A 37 17.63 1.29 19.58
N SER A 38 18.12 0.78 20.72
CA SER A 38 18.77 -0.55 20.80
C SER A 38 17.77 -1.69 20.55
N PHE A 39 16.49 -1.49 20.87
CA PHE A 39 15.42 -2.48 20.70
C PHE A 39 14.71 -2.42 19.35
N LEU A 40 14.87 -1.35 18.59
CA LEU A 40 14.17 -1.14 17.30
C LEU A 40 14.35 -2.32 16.34
N LYS A 41 15.57 -2.83 16.19
CA LYS A 41 15.84 -4.00 15.32
C LYS A 41 15.14 -5.28 15.81
N GLN A 42 15.11 -5.51 17.10
CA GLN A 42 14.43 -6.68 17.67
C GLN A 42 12.92 -6.53 17.53
N PHE A 43 12.39 -5.33 17.71
CA PHE A 43 10.98 -5.03 17.53
C PHE A 43 10.55 -5.20 16.06
N GLU A 44 11.36 -4.77 15.09
CA GLU A 44 11.16 -5.03 13.67
C GLU A 44 11.09 -6.53 13.37
N LEU A 45 12.04 -7.32 13.89
CA LEU A 45 12.04 -8.79 13.72
C LEU A 45 10.81 -9.47 14.33
N ILE A 46 10.33 -8.98 15.48
CA ILE A 46 9.11 -9.47 16.11
C ILE A 46 7.90 -9.10 15.27
N LEU A 47 7.82 -7.85 14.75
CA LEU A 47 6.72 -7.40 13.88
C LEU A 47 6.65 -8.23 12.60
N ILE A 48 7.76 -8.48 11.93
CA ILE A 48 7.83 -9.32 10.73
C ILE A 48 7.36 -10.75 11.03
N LYS A 49 7.65 -11.27 12.22
CA LYS A 49 7.25 -12.64 12.61
C LYS A 49 5.79 -12.74 13.05
N VAL A 50 5.25 -11.69 13.67
CA VAL A 50 3.87 -11.65 14.18
C VAL A 50 2.88 -11.23 13.09
N ILE A 51 3.33 -10.38 12.17
CA ILE A 51 2.56 -9.94 11.00
C ILE A 51 3.29 -10.49 9.77
N PRO A 52 3.09 -11.79 9.44
CA PRO A 52 3.64 -12.31 8.19
C PRO A 52 3.07 -11.47 7.04
N GLU A 53 3.94 -10.95 6.18
CA GLU A 53 3.53 -10.35 4.91
C GLU A 53 2.63 -11.37 4.21
N GLN A 54 1.34 -11.14 4.21
CA GLN A 54 0.43 -11.84 3.33
C GLN A 54 0.80 -11.36 1.92
N LYS A 55 1.67 -12.11 1.26
CA LYS A 55 1.85 -11.97 -0.18
C LYS A 55 0.46 -12.15 -0.76
N THR A 56 -0.17 -11.06 -1.17
CA THR A 56 -1.42 -11.15 -1.92
C THR A 56 -1.14 -12.08 -3.10
N THR A 57 -2.09 -12.96 -3.40
CA THR A 57 -1.94 -13.91 -4.52
C THR A 57 -1.52 -13.19 -5.80
N LEU A 58 -1.91 -11.93 -5.96
CA LEU A 58 -1.54 -11.07 -7.08
C LEU A 58 -0.05 -10.70 -7.11
N VAL A 59 0.57 -10.41 -5.96
CA VAL A 59 2.02 -10.12 -5.90
C VAL A 59 2.84 -11.33 -6.33
N SER A 60 2.37 -12.56 -6.04
CA SER A 60 3.06 -13.77 -6.46
C SER A 60 3.08 -13.99 -7.98
N GLN A 61 2.18 -13.32 -8.72
CA GLN A 61 2.16 -13.35 -10.20
C GLN A 61 3.24 -12.43 -10.81
N LEU A 62 3.79 -11.49 -10.02
CA LEU A 62 4.90 -10.63 -10.44
C LEU A 62 6.24 -11.39 -10.28
N ASP A 63 6.43 -12.43 -11.11
CA ASP A 63 7.63 -13.26 -11.04
C ASP A 63 8.86 -12.47 -11.50
N GLN A 64 9.88 -12.43 -10.65
CA GLN A 64 11.15 -11.77 -10.97
C GLN A 64 11.91 -12.48 -12.10
N ALA A 65 11.72 -13.78 -12.31
CA ALA A 65 12.33 -14.49 -13.41
C ALA A 65 11.82 -13.99 -14.77
N SER A 66 10.58 -13.51 -14.82
CA SER A 66 9.99 -12.97 -16.06
C SER A 66 10.60 -11.62 -16.49
N LEU A 67 11.30 -10.90 -15.59
CA LEU A 67 11.98 -9.64 -15.92
C LEU A 67 13.08 -9.79 -16.97
N THR A 68 13.59 -11.01 -17.17
CA THR A 68 14.59 -11.31 -18.22
C THR A 68 14.02 -11.15 -19.64
N ILE A 69 12.69 -11.23 -19.79
CA ILE A 69 11.99 -11.10 -21.07
C ILE A 69 10.93 -10.00 -20.95
N PRO A 70 11.22 -8.76 -21.41
CA PRO A 70 10.35 -7.61 -21.22
C PRO A 70 8.90 -7.83 -21.64
N ALA A 71 8.65 -8.52 -22.74
CA ALA A 71 7.30 -8.81 -23.23
C ALA A 71 6.47 -9.63 -22.22
N ILE A 72 7.10 -10.64 -21.59
CA ILE A 72 6.45 -11.49 -20.57
C ILE A 72 6.22 -10.68 -19.29
N ALA A 73 7.21 -9.90 -18.88
CA ALA A 73 7.08 -9.05 -17.69
C ALA A 73 5.94 -8.02 -17.84
N ILE A 74 5.84 -7.37 -19.00
CA ILE A 74 4.77 -6.44 -19.33
C ILE A 74 3.40 -7.14 -19.31
N HIS A 75 3.33 -8.36 -19.85
CA HIS A 75 2.08 -9.14 -19.85
C HIS A 75 1.65 -9.50 -18.42
N ASN A 76 2.57 -9.99 -17.58
CA ASN A 76 2.28 -10.32 -16.19
C ASN A 76 1.82 -9.09 -15.40
N ALA A 77 2.53 -7.96 -15.54
CA ALA A 77 2.12 -6.71 -14.91
C ALA A 77 0.72 -6.26 -15.37
N GLN A 78 0.41 -6.40 -16.66
CA GLN A 78 -0.91 -6.07 -17.21
C GLN A 78 -2.02 -6.90 -16.56
N GLN A 79 -1.82 -8.20 -16.40
CA GLN A 79 -2.81 -9.09 -15.78
C GLN A 79 -3.08 -8.65 -14.33
N VAL A 80 -2.02 -8.43 -13.56
CA VAL A 80 -2.13 -8.02 -12.15
C VAL A 80 -2.81 -6.65 -12.03
N ILE A 81 -2.47 -5.69 -12.88
CA ILE A 81 -3.09 -4.35 -12.90
C ILE A 81 -4.58 -4.44 -13.18
N TYR A 82 -4.99 -5.23 -14.16
CA TYR A 82 -6.41 -5.36 -14.53
C TYR A 82 -7.20 -6.07 -13.43
N GLU A 83 -6.67 -7.14 -12.86
CA GLU A 83 -7.31 -7.85 -11.76
C GLU A 83 -7.46 -6.93 -10.52
N HIS A 84 -6.43 -6.16 -10.21
CA HIS A 84 -6.48 -5.19 -9.12
C HIS A 84 -7.50 -4.07 -9.37
N MET A 85 -7.56 -3.57 -10.60
CA MET A 85 -8.56 -2.57 -11.03
C MET A 85 -9.99 -3.11 -10.83
N TYR A 86 -10.24 -4.34 -11.26
CA TYR A 86 -11.54 -5.01 -11.06
C TYR A 86 -11.89 -5.07 -9.57
N ILE A 87 -10.95 -5.53 -8.73
CA ILE A 87 -11.16 -5.63 -7.29
C ILE A 87 -11.48 -4.27 -6.67
N GLN A 88 -10.75 -3.20 -7.02
CA GLN A 88 -11.03 -1.87 -6.47
C GLN A 88 -12.42 -1.35 -6.89
N LEU A 89 -12.83 -1.59 -8.13
CA LEU A 89 -14.14 -1.19 -8.60
C LEU A 89 -15.28 -1.97 -7.93
N GLU A 90 -15.10 -3.26 -7.67
CA GLU A 90 -16.03 -4.04 -6.86
C GLU A 90 -16.19 -3.47 -5.45
N TYR A 91 -15.11 -3.01 -4.83
CA TYR A 91 -15.20 -2.34 -3.53
C TYR A 91 -15.93 -1.00 -3.61
N ILE A 92 -15.72 -0.19 -4.66
CA ILE A 92 -16.46 1.06 -4.88
C ILE A 92 -17.94 0.77 -5.05
N LYS A 93 -18.29 -0.21 -5.89
CA LYS A 93 -19.66 -0.64 -6.13
C LYS A 93 -20.34 -1.08 -4.83
N ASN A 94 -19.71 -1.97 -4.09
CA ASN A 94 -20.24 -2.45 -2.81
C ASN A 94 -20.40 -1.32 -1.78
N ALA A 95 -19.48 -0.37 -1.75
CA ALA A 95 -19.57 0.77 -0.85
C ALA A 95 -20.74 1.70 -1.23
N LEU A 96 -20.99 1.90 -2.52
CA LEU A 96 -22.12 2.71 -2.99
C LEU A 96 -23.47 1.99 -2.78
N GLU A 97 -23.56 0.72 -3.12
CA GLU A 97 -24.81 -0.07 -3.05
C GLU A 97 -25.19 -0.43 -1.60
N HIS A 98 -24.21 -0.90 -0.83
CA HIS A 98 -24.44 -1.50 0.49
C HIS A 98 -23.95 -0.66 1.66
N LYS A 99 -23.37 0.52 1.41
CA LYS A 99 -22.77 1.41 2.44
C LYS A 99 -21.68 0.74 3.27
N VAL A 100 -21.02 -0.26 2.70
CA VAL A 100 -19.94 -1.00 3.35
C VAL A 100 -18.62 -0.31 3.03
N LEU A 101 -17.97 0.24 4.06
CA LEU A 101 -16.66 0.86 3.92
C LEU A 101 -15.55 -0.19 3.79
N VAL A 102 -14.52 0.16 3.04
CA VAL A 102 -13.33 -0.68 2.93
C VAL A 102 -12.54 -0.61 4.22
N GLY A 103 -12.25 -1.77 4.83
CA GLY A 103 -11.46 -1.82 6.05
C GLY A 103 -10.00 -1.39 5.82
N GLN A 104 -9.39 -0.74 6.81
CA GLN A 104 -7.99 -0.25 6.76
C GLN A 104 -6.98 -1.32 6.31
N ARG A 105 -7.16 -2.56 6.77
CA ARG A 105 -6.31 -3.69 6.37
C ARG A 105 -6.31 -3.87 4.85
N LYS A 106 -7.48 -3.75 4.21
CA LYS A 106 -7.59 -3.92 2.76
C LYS A 106 -6.96 -2.76 1.98
N LEU A 107 -7.09 -1.55 2.50
CA LEU A 107 -6.42 -0.38 1.94
C LEU A 107 -4.89 -0.51 2.00
N ILE A 108 -4.35 -1.02 3.09
CA ILE A 108 -2.91 -1.32 3.23
C ILE A 108 -2.47 -2.41 2.23
N GLU A 109 -3.27 -3.46 2.03
CA GLU A 109 -3.00 -4.49 1.01
C GLU A 109 -2.96 -3.89 -0.41
N PHE A 110 -3.84 -2.95 -0.72
CA PHE A 110 -3.83 -2.23 -1.99
C PHE A 110 -2.56 -1.38 -2.15
N ASP A 111 -2.19 -0.61 -1.13
CA ASP A 111 -0.97 0.19 -1.15
C ASP A 111 0.27 -0.69 -1.36
N HIS A 112 0.34 -1.84 -0.68
CA HIS A 112 1.44 -2.79 -0.85
C HIS A 112 1.53 -3.30 -2.29
N LEU A 113 0.41 -3.74 -2.87
CA LEU A 113 0.38 -4.24 -4.25
C LEU A 113 0.78 -3.16 -5.26
N LEU A 114 0.26 -1.93 -5.10
CA LEU A 114 0.60 -0.82 -5.98
C LEU A 114 2.09 -0.45 -5.90
N ASN A 115 2.69 -0.54 -4.71
CA ASN A 115 4.13 -0.32 -4.53
C ASN A 115 4.97 -1.44 -5.17
N GLU A 116 4.53 -2.69 -5.07
CA GLU A 116 5.20 -3.81 -5.75
C GLU A 116 5.08 -3.72 -7.27
N LEU A 117 3.93 -3.29 -7.79
CA LEU A 117 3.74 -3.02 -9.22
C LEU A 117 4.68 -1.92 -9.74
N ASP A 118 4.79 -0.80 -9.03
CA ASP A 118 5.74 0.25 -9.42
C ASP A 118 7.17 -0.29 -9.47
N ARG A 119 7.61 -0.97 -8.40
CA ARG A 119 8.95 -1.56 -8.35
C ARG A 119 9.20 -2.60 -9.44
N TYR A 120 8.17 -3.35 -9.81
CA TYR A 120 8.27 -4.34 -10.86
C TYR A 120 8.38 -3.69 -12.23
N LEU A 121 7.52 -2.69 -12.53
CA LEU A 121 7.55 -1.95 -13.80
C LEU A 121 8.87 -1.21 -14.00
N ASP A 122 9.41 -0.61 -12.93
CA ASP A 122 10.71 0.09 -12.97
C ASP A 122 11.89 -0.85 -13.28
N LYS A 123 11.78 -2.14 -12.95
CA LYS A 123 12.82 -3.15 -13.22
C LYS A 123 12.76 -3.72 -14.63
N ILE A 124 11.67 -3.51 -15.36
CA ILE A 124 11.55 -4.02 -16.73
C ILE A 124 12.54 -3.27 -17.62
N ALA A 125 13.43 -4.01 -18.27
CA ALA A 125 14.35 -3.42 -19.25
C ALA A 125 13.56 -2.73 -20.37
N LEU A 126 14.04 -1.57 -20.82
CA LEU A 126 13.36 -0.81 -21.87
C LEU A 126 13.21 -1.66 -23.13
N PRO A 127 11.98 -1.98 -23.60
CA PRO A 127 11.78 -2.83 -24.76
C PRO A 127 12.30 -2.19 -26.03
N GLU A 128 12.79 -2.99 -26.97
CA GLU A 128 13.21 -2.52 -28.29
C GLU A 128 12.01 -2.08 -29.15
N SER A 129 10.91 -2.83 -29.06
CA SER A 129 9.67 -2.55 -29.78
C SER A 129 8.98 -1.28 -29.26
N GLU A 130 8.62 -0.38 -30.17
CA GLU A 130 7.86 0.84 -29.83
C GLU A 130 6.48 0.51 -29.24
N GLY A 131 5.83 -0.55 -29.70
CA GLY A 131 4.56 -1.01 -29.18
C GLY A 131 4.64 -1.42 -27.72
N GLU A 132 5.67 -2.17 -27.36
CA GLU A 132 5.89 -2.59 -25.96
C GLU A 132 6.26 -1.42 -25.07
N ARG A 133 7.06 -0.46 -25.56
CA ARG A 133 7.36 0.78 -24.83
C ARG A 133 6.09 1.60 -24.53
N LYS A 134 5.21 1.75 -25.51
CA LYS A 134 3.92 2.43 -25.31
C LYS A 134 3.05 1.67 -24.30
N LYS A 135 3.05 0.33 -24.34
CA LYS A 135 2.32 -0.51 -23.39
C LYS A 135 2.86 -0.36 -21.98
N LEU A 136 4.17 -0.41 -21.80
CA LEU A 136 4.81 -0.21 -20.49
C LEU A 136 4.44 1.17 -19.90
N LEU A 137 4.55 2.24 -20.69
CA LEU A 137 4.15 3.58 -20.27
C LEU A 137 2.66 3.67 -19.90
N TYR A 138 1.81 2.98 -20.67
CA TYR A 138 0.37 2.91 -20.36
C TYR A 138 0.11 2.21 -19.03
N LEU A 139 0.78 1.09 -18.76
CA LEU A 139 0.65 0.37 -17.49
C LEU A 139 1.11 1.21 -16.30
N SER A 140 2.23 1.94 -16.42
CA SER A 140 2.69 2.86 -15.38
C SER A 140 1.64 3.95 -15.08
N ARG A 141 0.99 4.49 -16.11
CA ARG A 141 -0.12 5.44 -15.91
C ARG A 141 -1.33 4.82 -15.24
N LEU A 142 -1.66 3.56 -15.56
CA LEU A 142 -2.76 2.85 -14.89
C LEU A 142 -2.49 2.68 -13.41
N VAL A 143 -1.26 2.39 -12.99
CA VAL A 143 -0.91 2.29 -11.56
C VAL A 143 -1.16 3.63 -10.85
N VAL A 144 -0.84 4.76 -11.49
CA VAL A 144 -1.14 6.09 -10.93
C VAL A 144 -2.66 6.28 -10.76
N TYR A 145 -3.47 5.91 -11.76
CA TYR A 145 -4.93 5.99 -11.63
C TYR A 145 -5.50 5.07 -10.55
N LEU A 146 -4.93 3.87 -10.38
CA LEU A 146 -5.32 2.96 -9.32
C LEU A 146 -4.99 3.51 -7.92
N ARG A 147 -3.91 4.30 -7.77
CA ARG A 147 -3.63 5.02 -6.53
C ARG A 147 -4.68 6.09 -6.23
N VAL A 148 -5.16 6.79 -7.25
CA VAL A 148 -6.25 7.75 -7.08
C VAL A 148 -7.52 7.03 -6.63
N LEU A 149 -7.91 5.95 -7.32
CA LEU A 149 -9.06 5.12 -6.91
C LEU A 149 -8.93 4.59 -5.49
N ARG A 150 -7.74 4.16 -5.11
CA ARG A 150 -7.47 3.70 -3.73
C ARG A 150 -7.67 4.85 -2.73
N SER A 151 -7.22 6.06 -3.05
CA SER A 151 -7.44 7.23 -2.22
C SER A 151 -8.93 7.58 -2.09
N ASP A 152 -9.68 7.46 -3.18
CA ASP A 152 -11.11 7.67 -3.18
C ASP A 152 -11.85 6.65 -2.31
N LEU A 153 -11.41 5.38 -2.33
CA LEU A 153 -11.93 4.33 -1.44
C LEU A 153 -11.77 4.67 0.04
N GLU A 154 -10.70 5.34 0.44
CA GLU A 154 -10.51 5.81 1.82
C GLU A 154 -11.48 6.93 2.20
N GLN A 155 -11.85 7.76 1.23
CA GLN A 155 -12.72 8.92 1.42
C GLN A 155 -14.22 8.60 1.27
N LEU A 156 -14.58 7.35 1.04
CA LEU A 156 -15.99 6.92 0.84
C LEU A 156 -16.91 7.17 2.05
N ASP A 157 -16.37 7.54 3.22
CA ASP A 157 -17.17 8.12 4.30
C ASP A 157 -17.97 9.35 3.83
N SER A 158 -17.45 10.10 2.86
CA SER A 158 -18.14 11.19 2.18
C SER A 158 -19.29 10.69 1.29
N ALA A 159 -19.31 9.40 0.91
CA ALA A 159 -20.43 8.80 0.17
C ALA A 159 -21.74 8.80 0.98
N LYS A 160 -21.66 8.91 2.32
CA LYS A 160 -22.84 9.14 3.16
C LYS A 160 -23.57 10.44 2.76
N LEU A 161 -22.84 11.45 2.28
CA LEU A 161 -23.41 12.68 1.78
C LEU A 161 -24.13 12.52 0.45
N LEU A 162 -23.70 11.58 -0.40
CA LEU A 162 -24.34 11.26 -1.68
C LEU A 162 -25.76 10.72 -1.46
N HIS A 163 -25.99 9.95 -0.39
CA HIS A 163 -27.31 9.41 -0.07
C HIS A 163 -28.36 10.49 0.23
N ASN A 164 -27.91 11.68 0.64
CA ASN A 164 -28.81 12.80 0.87
C ASN A 164 -29.22 13.50 -0.44
N GLN A 165 -28.64 13.10 -1.57
CA GLN A 165 -28.92 13.65 -2.89
C GLN A 165 -29.24 12.52 -3.90
N PRO A 166 -30.49 12.05 -3.98
CA PRO A 166 -30.86 10.86 -4.73
C PRO A 166 -30.44 10.88 -6.21
N LYS A 167 -30.48 12.04 -6.86
CA LYS A 167 -30.07 12.19 -8.26
C LYS A 167 -28.57 11.95 -8.48
N ILE A 168 -27.73 12.45 -7.57
CA ILE A 168 -26.26 12.25 -7.65
C ILE A 168 -25.92 10.81 -7.31
N TYR A 169 -26.60 10.24 -6.34
CA TYR A 169 -26.42 8.83 -5.97
C TYR A 169 -26.76 7.88 -7.13
N GLN A 170 -27.91 8.11 -7.81
CA GLN A 170 -28.29 7.32 -8.99
C GLN A 170 -27.25 7.45 -10.10
N LEU A 171 -26.77 8.65 -10.39
CA LEU A 171 -25.73 8.88 -11.39
C LEU A 171 -24.42 8.13 -11.05
N ALA A 172 -24.03 8.09 -9.78
CA ALA A 172 -22.86 7.36 -9.33
C ALA A 172 -23.01 5.84 -9.56
N LEU A 173 -24.18 5.26 -9.26
CA LEU A 173 -24.49 3.85 -9.52
C LEU A 173 -24.49 3.53 -11.01
N ASP A 174 -25.08 4.38 -11.84
CA ASP A 174 -25.10 4.21 -13.30
C ASP A 174 -23.66 4.23 -13.85
N TYR A 175 -22.82 5.14 -13.36
CA TYR A 175 -21.42 5.24 -13.75
C TYR A 175 -20.61 3.98 -13.37
N VAL A 176 -20.76 3.48 -12.15
CA VAL A 176 -20.10 2.25 -11.71
C VAL A 176 -20.56 1.06 -12.55
N THR A 177 -21.84 0.98 -12.89
CA THR A 177 -22.37 -0.09 -13.74
C THR A 177 -21.77 -0.05 -15.15
N ILE A 178 -21.55 1.13 -15.71
CA ILE A 178 -20.91 1.30 -17.03
C ILE A 178 -19.43 0.87 -16.95
N LEU A 179 -18.72 1.27 -15.89
CA LEU A 179 -17.33 0.88 -15.67
C LEU A 179 -17.18 -0.65 -15.54
N ASP A 180 -18.02 -1.27 -14.72
CA ASP A 180 -18.03 -2.72 -14.51
C ASP A 180 -18.25 -3.49 -15.83
N ARG A 181 -19.19 -3.04 -16.65
CA ARG A 181 -19.44 -3.63 -17.97
C ARG A 181 -18.21 -3.53 -18.88
N ASN A 182 -17.58 -2.36 -18.94
CA ASN A 182 -16.41 -2.15 -19.78
C ASN A 182 -15.21 -2.98 -19.34
N ILE A 183 -14.99 -3.10 -18.03
CA ILE A 183 -13.90 -3.92 -17.48
C ILE A 183 -14.14 -5.38 -17.73
N THR A 184 -15.37 -5.87 -17.51
CA THR A 184 -15.73 -7.26 -17.82
C THR A 184 -15.53 -7.58 -19.30
N HIS A 185 -15.79 -6.64 -20.21
CA HIS A 185 -15.50 -6.79 -21.64
C HIS A 185 -14.01 -6.93 -21.92
N ILE A 186 -13.17 -6.07 -21.34
CA ILE A 186 -11.71 -6.11 -21.48
C ILE A 186 -11.14 -7.43 -20.95
N PHE A 187 -11.65 -7.93 -19.83
CA PHE A 187 -11.22 -9.24 -19.30
C PHE A 187 -11.60 -10.40 -20.22
N LYS A 188 -12.82 -10.41 -20.75
CA LYS A 188 -13.25 -11.45 -21.70
C LYS A 188 -12.44 -11.45 -22.97
N GLU A 189 -12.12 -10.29 -23.52
CA GLU A 189 -11.24 -10.18 -24.70
C GLU A 189 -9.83 -10.70 -24.42
N ASN A 190 -9.26 -10.39 -23.26
CA ASN A 190 -7.95 -10.91 -22.88
C ASN A 190 -7.95 -12.43 -22.64
N ASP A 191 -9.00 -13.02 -22.10
CA ASP A 191 -9.14 -14.47 -21.95
C ASP A 191 -9.33 -15.18 -23.30
N LEU A 192 -10.06 -14.58 -24.23
CA LEU A 192 -10.17 -15.08 -25.60
C LEU A 192 -8.85 -15.04 -26.34
N SER A 193 -7.99 -14.03 -26.06
CA SER A 193 -6.64 -13.96 -26.63
C SER A 193 -5.73 -15.09 -26.11
N LYS A 194 -5.93 -15.54 -24.87
CA LYS A 194 -5.21 -16.71 -24.32
C LYS A 194 -5.62 -18.02 -25.00
N SER A 195 -6.88 -18.17 -25.39
CA SER A 195 -7.38 -19.39 -26.07
C SER A 195 -6.91 -19.50 -27.53
N HIS A 196 -6.57 -18.38 -28.18
CA HIS A 196 -6.10 -18.37 -29.57
C HIS A 196 -4.57 -18.53 -29.75
N ASN A 197 -3.77 -18.37 -28.67
CA ASN A 197 -2.32 -18.51 -28.74
C ASN A 197 -1.81 -19.95 -28.46
N PHE A 198 -2.70 -20.95 -28.43
CA PHE A 198 -2.39 -22.37 -28.26
C PHE A 198 -2.59 -23.21 -29.52
N TYR A 199 -2.61 -22.58 -30.73
CA TYR A 199 -2.58 -23.31 -32.01
C TYR A 199 -1.43 -22.84 -32.87
#